data_e0eff22b9c68dc069f4de26333f30077
#
_entry.id   e0eff22b9c68dc069f4de26333f30077
#
_cell.length_a   1.000
_cell.length_b   1.000
_cell.length_c   1.000
_cell.angle_alpha   90.00
_cell.angle_beta   90.00
_cell.angle_gamma   90.00
#
_symmetry.space_group_name_H-M   'P 1'
#
loop_
_entity.id
_entity.type
_entity.pdbx_description
1 polymer ?
#
loop_
_entity_poly.entity_id
_entity_poly.type
_entity_poly.pdbx_seq_one_letter_code
_entity_poly.pdbx_strand_id
1 'polypeptide(L)'
;MTTLSPAEGVQVSDLDILRAAEALLNGIRSEAAARQQIARQWLIGADQSPQSGIHVWHPLPSYWTSSGFSRAASDEHLRVTASDAFSDGADAPNAIRISLGGVAERAQLSMALKKLSGLLARKPPHAMLQVI
;
A
#
# COMPACT_ATOMS: atom_id res chain seq x y z
N MET A 1 14.09 51.12 4.15
CA MET A 1 13.91 50.44 3.98
C MET A 1 13.47 49.78 4.03
N THR A 2 13.21 49.59 4.03
CA THR A 2 12.79 48.92 4.14
C THR A 2 12.66 47.99 4.02
N THR A 3 12.95 47.75 4.14
CA THR A 3 12.82 46.69 4.05
C THR A 3 11.82 46.03 4.25
N LEU A 4 11.50 45.77 3.60
CA LEU A 4 10.51 45.04 3.67
C LEU A 4 10.86 43.80 4.13
N SER A 5 10.71 43.49 5.22
CA SER A 5 10.87 42.11 5.63
C SER A 5 9.80 41.30 4.98
N PRO A 6 10.09 40.08 4.70
CA PRO A 6 9.07 39.16 4.21
C PRO A 6 7.88 39.14 5.12
N ALA A 7 8.10 39.36 6.38
CA ALA A 7 7.00 39.36 7.34
C ALA A 7 6.01 40.46 7.06
N GLU A 8 6.47 41.55 6.46
CA GLU A 8 5.55 42.63 6.15
C GLU A 8 4.60 42.31 5.01
N GLY A 9 5.09 41.55 4.06
CA GLY A 9 4.24 41.18 2.94
C GLY A 9 3.62 39.82 3.05
N VAL A 10 4.18 38.95 3.89
CA VAL A 10 3.78 37.56 3.94
C VAL A 10 3.58 37.11 5.36
N GLN A 11 2.87 37.90 6.11
CA GLN A 11 2.62 37.52 7.48
C GLN A 11 1.58 36.42 7.52
N VAL A 12 1.97 35.25 8.02
CA VAL A 12 1.11 34.09 8.06
C VAL A 12 0.60 33.94 9.49
N SER A 13 -0.70 34.00 9.66
CA SER A 13 -1.31 33.82 10.96
C SER A 13 -1.37 32.34 11.33
N ASP A 14 -1.56 32.08 12.62
CA ASP A 14 -1.75 30.69 13.08
C ASP A 14 -2.95 30.04 12.40
N LEU A 15 -3.99 30.82 12.14
CA LEU A 15 -5.17 30.31 11.47
C LEU A 15 -4.86 29.88 10.02
N ASP A 16 -4.04 30.67 9.34
CA ASP A 16 -3.64 30.33 7.98
C ASP A 16 -2.80 29.05 7.95
N ILE A 17 -1.94 28.87 8.92
CA ILE A 17 -1.15 27.65 9.06
C ILE A 17 -2.05 26.47 9.29
N LEU A 18 -3.04 26.60 10.16
CA LEU A 18 -3.97 25.51 10.46
C LEU A 18 -4.80 25.14 9.22
N ARG A 19 -5.25 26.14 8.47
CA ARG A 19 -6.01 25.90 7.25
C ARG A 19 -5.18 25.17 6.20
N ALA A 20 -3.92 25.56 6.06
CA ALA A 20 -3.03 24.90 5.11
C ALA A 20 -2.78 23.46 5.55
N ALA A 21 -2.60 23.22 6.85
CA ALA A 21 -2.40 21.88 7.37
C ALA A 21 -3.64 21.02 7.15
N GLU A 22 -4.83 21.56 7.38
CA GLU A 22 -6.07 20.83 7.13
C GLU A 22 -6.24 20.48 5.65
N ALA A 23 -5.94 21.42 4.76
CA ALA A 23 -6.04 21.16 3.33
C ALA A 23 -5.07 20.06 2.90
N LEU A 24 -3.86 20.06 3.45
CA LEU A 24 -2.89 19.03 3.16
C LEU A 24 -3.35 17.67 3.66
N LEU A 25 -3.84 17.61 4.89
CA LEU A 25 -4.35 16.36 5.47
C LEU A 25 -5.52 15.83 4.67
N ASN A 26 -6.43 16.71 4.25
CA ASN A 26 -7.57 16.30 3.45
C ASN A 26 -7.13 15.75 2.10
N GLY A 27 -6.09 16.34 1.50
CA GLY A 27 -5.52 15.83 0.26
C GLY A 27 -4.91 14.46 0.44
N ILE A 28 -4.18 14.24 1.53
CA ILE A 28 -3.57 12.94 1.83
C ILE A 28 -4.66 11.89 2.04
N ARG A 29 -5.70 12.21 2.80
CA ARG A 29 -6.80 11.29 3.05
C ARG A 29 -7.57 10.96 1.78
N SER A 30 -7.79 11.95 0.94
CA SER A 30 -8.48 11.77 -0.34
C SER A 30 -7.69 10.85 -1.27
N GLU A 31 -6.38 11.04 -1.32
CA GLU A 31 -5.52 10.19 -2.13
C GLU A 31 -5.51 8.77 -1.59
N ALA A 32 -5.41 8.61 -0.27
CA ALA A 32 -5.44 7.29 0.34
C ALA A 32 -6.76 6.57 0.05
N ALA A 33 -7.86 7.27 0.15
CA ALA A 33 -9.17 6.69 -0.14
C ALA A 33 -9.28 6.25 -1.60
N ALA A 34 -8.77 7.06 -2.53
CA ALA A 34 -8.76 6.71 -3.94
C ALA A 34 -7.95 5.45 -4.21
N ARG A 35 -6.80 5.33 -3.56
CA ARG A 35 -5.95 4.17 -3.73
C ARG A 35 -6.55 2.92 -3.09
N GLN A 36 -7.27 3.07 -1.99
CA GLN A 36 -8.03 1.95 -1.42
C GLN A 36 -9.10 1.46 -2.39
N GLN A 37 -9.76 2.36 -3.08
CA GLN A 37 -10.76 1.97 -4.08
C GLN A 37 -10.12 1.19 -5.22
N ILE A 38 -8.94 1.62 -5.68
CA ILE A 38 -8.20 0.89 -6.70
C ILE A 38 -7.85 -0.51 -6.21
N ALA A 39 -7.41 -0.61 -4.96
CA ALA A 39 -7.06 -1.91 -4.39
C ALA A 39 -8.26 -2.85 -4.37
N ARG A 40 -9.44 -2.33 -4.06
CA ARG A 40 -10.66 -3.16 -4.03
C ARG A 40 -11.09 -3.65 -5.38
N GLN A 41 -10.72 -2.95 -6.44
CA GLN A 41 -11.02 -3.41 -7.79
C GLN A 41 -10.23 -4.66 -8.17
N TRP A 42 -9.01 -4.77 -7.65
CA TRP A 42 -8.11 -5.84 -8.05
C TRP A 42 -7.93 -6.93 -7.01
N LEU A 43 -8.12 -6.60 -5.74
CA LEU A 43 -7.85 -7.52 -4.64
C LEU A 43 -9.13 -7.88 -3.91
N ILE A 44 -9.71 -8.99 -4.28
CA ILE A 44 -10.89 -9.52 -3.60
C ILE A 44 -10.43 -10.04 -2.24
N GLY A 45 -11.11 -9.63 -1.19
CA GLY A 45 -10.74 -10.04 0.15
C GLY A 45 -9.94 -9.00 0.92
N ALA A 46 -9.66 -7.86 0.30
CA ALA A 46 -8.95 -6.78 0.97
C ALA A 46 -9.89 -5.87 1.78
N ASP A 47 -11.11 -6.30 1.99
CA ASP A 47 -12.15 -5.45 2.58
C ASP A 47 -11.94 -5.15 4.05
N GLN A 48 -11.08 -5.89 4.71
CA GLN A 48 -10.84 -5.71 6.13
C GLN A 48 -9.89 -4.57 6.43
N SER A 49 -9.28 -4.00 5.41
CA SER A 49 -8.34 -2.90 5.59
C SER A 49 -9.09 -1.60 5.87
N PRO A 50 -8.54 -0.75 6.73
CA PRO A 50 -9.13 0.57 6.94
C PRO A 50 -9.16 1.35 5.63
N GLN A 51 -10.27 2.02 5.38
CA GLN A 51 -10.45 2.73 4.10
C GLN A 51 -9.57 3.96 3.97
N SER A 52 -9.06 4.46 5.07
CA SER A 52 -8.24 5.66 5.09
C SER A 52 -6.74 5.37 5.13
N GLY A 53 -6.37 4.11 5.23
CA GLY A 53 -4.96 3.74 5.33
C GLY A 53 -4.29 3.62 3.97
N ILE A 54 -2.97 3.53 4.01
CA ILE A 54 -2.17 3.33 2.81
C ILE A 54 -1.63 1.91 2.69
N HIS A 55 -2.02 1.03 3.59
CA HIS A 55 -1.63 -0.36 3.57
C HIS A 55 -2.85 -1.25 3.51
N VAL A 56 -2.69 -2.37 2.84
CA VAL A 56 -3.73 -3.38 2.73
C VAL A 56 -3.14 -4.71 3.17
N TRP A 57 -3.82 -5.41 4.06
CA TRP A 57 -3.49 -6.77 4.39
C TRP A 57 -4.33 -7.69 3.49
N HIS A 58 -3.67 -8.63 2.87
CA HIS A 58 -4.36 -9.59 1.99
C HIS A 58 -4.00 -10.99 2.40
N PRO A 59 -5.00 -11.82 2.74
CA PRO A 59 -4.74 -13.22 3.06
C PRO A 59 -4.29 -13.96 1.80
N LEU A 60 -3.41 -14.92 1.98
CA LEU A 60 -2.90 -15.72 0.87
C LEU A 60 -3.65 -17.04 0.78
N PRO A 61 -3.85 -17.55 -0.44
CA PRO A 61 -4.30 -18.92 -0.61
C PRO A 61 -3.34 -19.89 0.04
N SER A 62 -3.83 -21.06 0.42
CA SER A 62 -3.04 -22.03 1.15
C SER A 62 -1.85 -22.58 0.36
N TYR A 63 -1.84 -22.45 -0.96
CA TYR A 63 -0.73 -22.90 -1.78
C TYR A 63 0.43 -21.90 -1.84
N TRP A 64 0.28 -20.73 -1.22
CA TRP A 64 1.36 -19.77 -1.08
C TRP A 64 1.79 -19.66 0.38
N THR A 65 3.10 -19.53 0.60
CA THR A 65 3.60 -19.04 1.88
C THR A 65 3.83 -17.54 1.73
N SER A 66 3.78 -16.80 2.83
CA SER A 66 3.97 -15.35 2.75
C SER A 66 5.36 -14.99 2.23
N SER A 67 6.40 -15.70 2.66
CA SER A 67 7.75 -15.44 2.18
C SER A 67 7.92 -15.86 0.72
N GLY A 68 7.33 -16.99 0.33
CA GLY A 68 7.39 -17.44 -1.06
C GLY A 68 6.68 -16.48 -2.00
N PHE A 69 5.53 -15.98 -1.59
CA PHE A 69 4.81 -15.01 -2.39
C PHE A 69 5.57 -13.70 -2.51
N SER A 70 6.13 -13.23 -1.39
CA SER A 70 6.91 -11.99 -1.39
C SER A 70 8.09 -12.09 -2.35
N ARG A 71 8.74 -13.25 -2.40
CA ARG A 71 9.85 -13.48 -3.32
C ARG A 71 9.39 -13.49 -4.78
N ALA A 72 8.29 -14.18 -5.06
CA ALA A 72 7.74 -14.23 -6.41
C ALA A 72 7.31 -12.85 -6.89
N ALA A 73 6.71 -12.05 -6.00
CA ALA A 73 6.33 -10.69 -6.32
C ALA A 73 7.55 -9.83 -6.63
N SER A 74 8.62 -10.00 -5.84
CA SER A 74 9.85 -9.26 -6.06
C SER A 74 10.47 -9.58 -7.42
N ASP A 75 10.37 -10.83 -7.86
CA ASP A 75 10.84 -11.22 -9.19
C ASP A 75 10.09 -10.51 -10.31
N GLU A 76 8.89 -10.04 -10.04
CA GLU A 76 8.10 -9.26 -11.00
C GLU A 76 8.12 -7.77 -10.66
N HIS A 77 9.07 -7.35 -9.85
CA HIS A 77 9.26 -5.95 -9.45
C HIS A 77 8.11 -5.41 -8.63
N LEU A 78 7.42 -6.28 -7.90
CA LEU A 78 6.35 -5.89 -7.00
C LEU A 78 6.83 -6.05 -5.56
N ARG A 79 6.59 -5.05 -4.74
CA ARG A 79 6.99 -5.09 -3.36
C ARG A 79 5.82 -5.32 -2.43
N VAL A 80 5.87 -6.44 -1.76
CA VAL A 80 4.93 -6.74 -0.69
C VAL A 80 5.73 -7.19 0.53
N THR A 81 5.14 -7.08 1.70
CA THR A 81 5.81 -7.50 2.93
C THR A 81 5.11 -8.73 3.48
N ALA A 82 5.88 -9.77 3.73
CA ALA A 82 5.35 -11.00 4.29
C ALA A 82 4.89 -10.77 5.72
N SER A 83 3.82 -11.47 6.11
CA SER A 83 3.24 -11.31 7.44
C SER A 83 4.20 -11.69 8.57
N ASP A 84 5.09 -12.64 8.32
CA ASP A 84 6.04 -13.06 9.35
C ASP A 84 7.07 -11.98 9.69
N ALA A 85 7.21 -10.95 8.87
CA ALA A 85 8.05 -9.81 9.19
C ALA A 85 7.51 -8.99 10.36
N PHE A 86 6.23 -9.16 10.69
CA PHE A 86 5.57 -8.40 11.75
C PHE A 86 5.17 -9.25 12.95
N SER A 87 5.58 -10.51 12.96
CA SER A 87 5.19 -11.44 13.99
C SER A 87 6.37 -12.28 14.41
N ASP A 88 6.44 -12.57 15.71
CA ASP A 88 7.53 -13.34 16.27
C ASP A 88 7.31 -14.83 16.21
N GLY A 89 6.18 -15.28 15.76
CA GLY A 89 5.85 -16.64 16.03
C GLY A 89 5.26 -17.43 14.91
N ALA A 90 5.07 -18.71 15.21
CA ALA A 90 4.47 -19.63 14.29
C ALA A 90 2.99 -19.32 14.01
N ASP A 91 2.41 -18.43 14.80
CA ASP A 91 1.00 -18.08 14.68
C ASP A 91 0.75 -16.92 13.70
N ALA A 92 1.77 -16.49 12.98
CA ALA A 92 1.59 -15.41 12.00
C ALA A 92 0.58 -15.85 10.95
N PRO A 93 -0.41 -14.99 10.64
CA PRO A 93 -1.37 -15.33 9.58
C PRO A 93 -0.67 -15.43 8.23
N ASN A 94 -1.18 -16.29 7.37
CA ASN A 94 -0.62 -16.42 6.02
C ASN A 94 -1.15 -15.28 5.16
N ALA A 95 -0.46 -14.15 5.19
CA ALA A 95 -0.93 -12.93 4.56
C ALA A 95 0.27 -12.07 4.13
N ILE A 96 -0.03 -11.08 3.32
CA ILE A 96 0.95 -10.08 2.90
C ILE A 96 0.40 -8.69 3.18
N ARG A 97 1.30 -7.76 3.35
CA ARG A 97 0.96 -6.34 3.45
C ARG A 97 1.39 -5.64 2.17
N ILE A 98 0.48 -4.91 1.58
CA ILE A 98 0.71 -4.19 0.35
C ILE A 98 0.67 -2.70 0.66
N SER A 99 1.70 -1.96 0.24
CA SER A 99 1.71 -0.51 0.39
C SER A 99 1.11 0.13 -0.85
N LEU A 100 0.08 0.92 -0.66
CA LEU A 100 -0.57 1.62 -1.76
C LEU A 100 0.12 2.94 -2.09
N GLY A 101 1.03 3.39 -1.21
CA GLY A 101 1.78 4.62 -1.42
C GLY A 101 3.12 4.44 -2.11
N GLY A 102 3.45 3.21 -2.49
CA GLY A 102 4.78 2.92 -3.03
C GLY A 102 5.02 3.38 -4.45
N VAL A 103 3.99 3.77 -5.18
CA VAL A 103 4.12 4.27 -6.55
C VAL A 103 3.51 5.66 -6.64
N ALA A 104 4.09 6.49 -7.51
CA ALA A 104 3.70 7.88 -7.58
C ALA A 104 2.32 8.09 -8.19
N GLU A 105 1.98 7.31 -9.19
CA GLU A 105 0.76 7.53 -9.95
C GLU A 105 -0.26 6.42 -9.76
N ARG A 106 -1.54 6.81 -9.74
CA ARG A 106 -2.63 5.85 -9.57
C ARG A 106 -2.67 4.82 -10.68
N ALA A 107 -2.36 5.23 -11.92
CA ALA A 107 -2.34 4.29 -13.04
C ALA A 107 -1.27 3.20 -12.84
N GLN A 108 -0.12 3.57 -12.32
CA GLN A 108 0.93 2.60 -12.01
C GLN A 108 0.50 1.67 -10.88
N LEU A 109 -0.19 2.21 -9.89
CA LEU A 109 -0.72 1.39 -8.81
C LEU A 109 -1.71 0.37 -9.34
N SER A 110 -2.62 0.79 -10.19
CA SER A 110 -3.61 -0.10 -10.78
C SER A 110 -2.95 -1.23 -11.55
N MET A 111 -1.94 -0.91 -12.37
CA MET A 111 -1.21 -1.92 -13.13
C MET A 111 -0.46 -2.89 -12.22
N ALA A 112 0.17 -2.37 -11.17
CA ALA A 112 0.89 -3.21 -10.23
C ALA A 112 -0.07 -4.16 -9.50
N LEU A 113 -1.22 -3.66 -9.08
CA LEU A 113 -2.21 -4.48 -8.40
C LEU A 113 -2.83 -5.52 -9.32
N LYS A 114 -2.98 -5.19 -10.60
CA LYS A 114 -3.45 -6.15 -11.58
C LYS A 114 -2.45 -7.31 -11.70
N LYS A 115 -1.16 -7.01 -11.78
CA LYS A 115 -0.13 -8.04 -11.82
C LYS A 115 -0.13 -8.88 -10.56
N LEU A 116 -0.27 -8.21 -9.42
CA LEU A 116 -0.30 -8.90 -8.14
C LEU A 116 -1.50 -9.83 -8.04
N SER A 117 -2.65 -9.39 -8.50
CA SER A 117 -3.87 -10.21 -8.54
C SER A 117 -3.65 -11.45 -9.39
N GLY A 118 -2.99 -11.29 -10.54
CA GLY A 118 -2.66 -12.43 -11.39
C GLY A 118 -1.72 -13.41 -10.71
N LEU A 119 -0.75 -12.89 -9.98
CA LEU A 119 0.20 -13.74 -9.25
C LEU A 119 -0.50 -14.50 -8.12
N LEU A 120 -1.42 -13.85 -7.43
CA LEU A 120 -2.20 -14.50 -6.37
C LEU A 120 -3.02 -15.67 -6.90
N ALA A 121 -3.49 -15.58 -8.14
CA ALA A 121 -4.30 -16.62 -8.74
C ALA A 121 -3.47 -17.80 -9.24
N ARG A 122 -2.16 -17.64 -9.41
CA ARG A 122 -1.29 -18.70 -9.90
C ARG A 122 -0.72 -19.48 -8.73
N LYS A 123 -0.58 -20.78 -8.92
CA LYS A 123 0.12 -21.61 -7.94
C LYS A 123 1.61 -21.43 -8.09
N PRO A 124 2.36 -21.51 -6.99
CA PRO A 124 3.80 -21.39 -7.06
C PRO A 124 4.40 -22.55 -7.87
N PRO A 125 5.42 -22.29 -8.70
CA PRO A 125 6.03 -23.36 -9.50
C PRO A 125 6.59 -24.51 -8.67
N HIS A 126 7.07 -24.21 -7.48
CA HIS A 126 7.69 -25.23 -6.63
C HIS A 126 6.70 -26.21 -6.05
N ALA A 127 5.42 -25.86 -6.01
CA ALA A 127 4.40 -26.77 -5.48
C ALA A 127 4.32 -28.06 -6.30
N MET A 128 4.63 -27.97 -7.59
CA MET A 128 4.61 -29.14 -8.44
C MET A 128 5.82 -30.03 -8.25
N LEU A 129 6.94 -29.45 -7.88
CA LEU A 129 8.18 -30.22 -7.68
C LEU A 129 8.17 -30.96 -6.36
N GLN A 130 7.42 -30.52 -5.42
CA GLN A 130 7.40 -31.13 -4.09
C GLN A 130 6.51 -32.36 -4.03
N VAL A 131 5.77 -32.61 -5.07
CA VAL A 131 4.90 -33.80 -5.14
C VAL A 131 5.72 -35.06 -5.34
N ILE A 132 6.93 -34.89 -5.79
CA ILE A 132 7.81 -36.01 -6.01
C ILE A 132 8.59 -36.33 -4.76
#